data_1ce59d1b024f4ca6ba185cc57b8b3314
#
_entry.id   1ce59d1b024f4ca6ba185cc57b8b3314
#
_cell.length_a   1.000
_cell.length_b   1.000
_cell.length_c   1.000
_cell.angle_alpha   90.00
_cell.angle_beta   90.00
_cell.angle_gamma   90.00
#
_symmetry.space_group_name_H-M   'P 1'
#
loop_
_entity.id
_entity.type
_entity.pdbx_description
1 polymer ?
#
loop_
_entity_poly.entity_id
_entity_poly.type
_entity_poly.pdbx_seq_one_letter_code
_entity_poly.pdbx_strand_id
1 'polypeptide(L)'
;MLYQIYETQRSVMEPFADLAQIAAKLYNNPMLPLGQMPMAQRISAAYDLMHRLGKDYVKPVFGIHSVRIEDKDIAIHERIEIDKPFCELRRFKRFTDDVHTLTMLKDQPVVLIVAPLSGHYATLLRDTVRTMLQGHKVYVTDWKNARLVPVSEGDFHLDDYVNYIQEFVRYLQDRYGNCHVMSVCQPTVPVLAAVSLMASRGETTPLSMTMMGGPIDARKTPTIVNNMATQRSLDWFENNVIFRVPPNFPGEGRRVYPGFLQHTGFVAMNPNRHVSSHYDYFQDLIKGDDSSTESHRQFYDEYNAVLDMDANYYLETIATVFQDFKLVNDSWDVLNEQGESEHVSPQDISTTALLTVEGELDDISGSGQTAAAHDLCTGIPKTKRQHYEVEGAGHYGIFSGRRWRDMVYPVVKAFILANNGSKAATAKTTRRRSA
;
A
#
# COMPACT_ATOMS: atom_id res chain seq x y z
N MET A 1 -13.31 4.87 -25.42
CA MET A 1 -14.73 5.28 -25.36
C MET A 1 -15.29 5.14 -23.94
N LEU A 2 -15.25 3.98 -23.30
CA LEU A 2 -15.82 3.78 -21.94
C LEU A 2 -15.24 4.74 -20.90
N TYR A 3 -13.92 4.93 -20.87
CA TYR A 3 -13.28 5.85 -19.91
C TYR A 3 -13.76 7.30 -20.12
N GLN A 4 -13.84 7.76 -21.36
CA GLN A 4 -14.34 9.08 -21.66
C GLN A 4 -15.83 9.26 -21.28
N ILE A 5 -16.64 8.22 -21.48
CA ILE A 5 -18.05 8.24 -21.04
C ILE A 5 -18.13 8.33 -19.52
N TYR A 6 -17.33 7.55 -18.79
CA TYR A 6 -17.27 7.59 -17.34
C TYR A 6 -16.88 8.99 -16.83
N GLU A 7 -15.81 9.60 -17.39
CA GLU A 7 -15.38 10.95 -16.99
C GLU A 7 -16.42 12.02 -17.31
N THR A 8 -17.11 11.92 -18.45
CA THR A 8 -18.20 12.82 -18.79
C THR A 8 -19.36 12.67 -17.80
N GLN A 9 -19.77 11.44 -17.50
CA GLN A 9 -20.83 11.18 -16.51
C GLN A 9 -20.43 11.72 -15.12
N ARG A 10 -19.20 11.48 -14.68
CA ARG A 10 -18.67 11.99 -13.42
C ARG A 10 -18.72 13.52 -13.36
N SER A 11 -18.22 14.19 -14.38
CA SER A 11 -18.22 15.67 -14.46
C SER A 11 -19.63 16.27 -14.43
N VAL A 12 -20.61 15.55 -14.98
CA VAL A 12 -22.04 15.98 -14.92
C VAL A 12 -22.62 15.76 -13.52
N MET A 13 -22.23 14.69 -12.83
CA MET A 13 -22.77 14.35 -11.50
C MET A 13 -22.16 15.16 -10.36
N GLU A 14 -20.92 15.62 -10.50
CA GLU A 14 -20.17 16.35 -9.48
C GLU A 14 -20.92 17.60 -8.96
N PRO A 15 -21.47 18.51 -9.80
CA PRO A 15 -22.24 19.65 -9.32
C PRO A 15 -23.48 19.28 -8.51
N PHE A 16 -24.13 18.16 -8.83
CA PHE A 16 -25.28 17.65 -8.06
C PHE A 16 -24.85 17.11 -6.69
N ALA A 17 -23.70 16.44 -6.63
CA ALA A 17 -23.12 15.99 -5.37
C ALA A 17 -22.74 17.17 -4.46
N ASP A 18 -22.19 18.25 -5.02
CA ASP A 18 -21.87 19.48 -4.28
C ASP A 18 -23.13 20.19 -3.76
N LEU A 19 -24.16 20.28 -4.58
CA LEU A 19 -25.47 20.81 -4.14
C LEU A 19 -26.07 19.97 -3.01
N ALA A 20 -25.95 18.66 -3.09
CA ALA A 20 -26.38 17.76 -2.02
C ALA A 20 -25.60 18.02 -0.73
N GLN A 21 -24.29 18.27 -0.79
CA GLN A 21 -23.49 18.62 0.39
C GLN A 21 -23.96 19.92 1.04
N ILE A 22 -24.24 20.95 0.22
CA ILE A 22 -24.76 22.22 0.71
C ILE A 22 -26.11 22.01 1.38
N ALA A 23 -27.01 21.25 0.76
CA ALA A 23 -28.33 20.94 1.34
C ALA A 23 -28.18 20.17 2.67
N ALA A 24 -27.30 19.17 2.74
CA ALA A 24 -27.04 18.45 3.97
C ALA A 24 -26.62 19.39 5.11
N LYS A 25 -25.69 20.32 4.85
CA LYS A 25 -25.24 21.32 5.83
C LYS A 25 -26.36 22.25 6.29
N LEU A 26 -27.24 22.69 5.38
CA LEU A 26 -28.36 23.58 5.70
C LEU A 26 -29.39 22.88 6.63
N TYR A 27 -29.73 21.62 6.33
CA TYR A 27 -30.65 20.84 7.15
C TYR A 27 -30.04 20.36 8.47
N ASN A 28 -28.72 20.23 8.57
CA ASN A 28 -28.03 19.86 9.81
C ASN A 28 -27.77 21.04 10.76
N ASN A 29 -27.97 22.30 10.31
CA ASN A 29 -27.70 23.48 11.12
C ASN A 29 -28.94 23.90 11.95
N PRO A 30 -28.95 23.70 13.29
CA PRO A 30 -30.09 24.04 14.13
C PRO A 30 -30.40 25.54 14.21
N MET A 31 -29.46 26.40 13.80
CA MET A 31 -29.63 27.85 13.76
C MET A 31 -30.43 28.34 12.52
N LEU A 32 -30.64 27.46 11.55
CA LEU A 32 -31.38 27.80 10.34
C LEU A 32 -32.82 27.25 10.40
N PRO A 33 -33.81 27.93 9.76
CA PRO A 33 -35.19 27.44 9.72
C PRO A 33 -35.33 26.01 9.18
N LEU A 34 -34.51 25.63 8.19
CA LEU A 34 -34.51 24.29 7.61
C LEU A 34 -34.05 23.22 8.62
N GLY A 35 -33.08 23.52 9.49
CA GLY A 35 -32.59 22.61 10.52
C GLY A 35 -33.58 22.40 11.67
N GLN A 36 -34.58 23.29 11.80
CA GLN A 36 -35.64 23.19 12.81
C GLN A 36 -36.88 22.43 12.33
N MET A 37 -36.90 22.05 11.04
CA MET A 37 -38.06 21.34 10.47
C MET A 37 -38.17 19.91 11.01
N PRO A 38 -39.37 19.37 11.17
CA PRO A 38 -39.55 17.96 11.39
C PRO A 38 -38.83 17.14 10.31
N MET A 39 -38.12 16.09 10.72
CA MET A 39 -37.31 15.22 9.83
C MET A 39 -36.04 15.89 9.24
N ALA A 40 -35.63 17.09 9.67
CA ALA A 40 -34.42 17.76 9.16
C ALA A 40 -33.18 16.85 9.17
N GLN A 41 -32.95 16.09 10.23
CA GLN A 41 -31.84 15.16 10.35
C GLN A 41 -31.89 14.04 9.29
N ARG A 42 -33.08 13.49 9.00
CA ARG A 42 -33.24 12.46 7.96
C ARG A 42 -32.98 13.01 6.57
N ILE A 43 -33.46 14.23 6.32
CA ILE A 43 -33.22 14.93 5.03
C ILE A 43 -31.73 15.24 4.88
N SER A 44 -31.09 15.75 5.93
CA SER A 44 -29.64 15.98 5.96
C SER A 44 -28.86 14.70 5.67
N ALA A 45 -29.17 13.60 6.35
CA ALA A 45 -28.52 12.30 6.16
C ALA A 45 -28.68 11.78 4.71
N ALA A 46 -29.87 11.95 4.11
CA ALA A 46 -30.11 11.55 2.72
C ALA A 46 -29.25 12.36 1.73
N TYR A 47 -29.15 13.69 1.93
CA TYR A 47 -28.31 14.54 1.11
C TYR A 47 -26.80 14.25 1.32
N ASP A 48 -26.35 13.98 2.55
CA ASP A 48 -24.97 13.59 2.81
C ASP A 48 -24.62 12.28 2.12
N LEU A 49 -25.49 11.27 2.21
CA LEU A 49 -25.31 10.02 1.49
C LEU A 49 -25.28 10.23 -0.05
N MET A 50 -26.19 11.07 -0.59
CA MET A 50 -26.21 11.40 -2.03
C MET A 50 -24.91 12.08 -2.47
N HIS A 51 -24.39 13.03 -1.69
CA HIS A 51 -23.09 13.63 -1.92
C HIS A 51 -21.99 12.58 -1.98
N ARG A 52 -21.92 11.71 -0.99
CA ARG A 52 -20.87 10.67 -0.91
C ARG A 52 -20.92 9.64 -2.03
N LEU A 53 -22.10 9.34 -2.56
CA LEU A 53 -22.27 8.45 -3.71
C LEU A 53 -21.91 9.11 -5.05
N GLY A 54 -21.98 10.44 -5.14
CA GLY A 54 -21.79 11.20 -6.39
C GLY A 54 -20.51 12.04 -6.47
N LYS A 55 -19.79 12.25 -5.34
CA LYS A 55 -18.58 13.08 -5.33
C LYS A 55 -17.40 12.39 -6.02
N ASP A 56 -16.45 13.19 -6.51
CA ASP A 56 -15.13 12.67 -6.88
C ASP A 56 -14.29 12.40 -5.64
N TYR A 57 -13.60 11.25 -5.62
CA TYR A 57 -12.71 10.86 -4.55
C TYR A 57 -11.26 11.10 -4.99
N VAL A 58 -10.72 12.23 -4.57
CA VAL A 58 -9.32 12.56 -4.81
C VAL A 58 -8.40 11.77 -3.87
N LYS A 59 -7.10 11.72 -4.21
CA LYS A 59 -6.08 11.10 -3.36
C LYS A 59 -6.16 11.67 -1.93
N PRO A 60 -6.38 10.83 -0.91
CA PRO A 60 -6.36 11.29 0.48
C PRO A 60 -4.97 11.71 0.91
N VAL A 61 -4.88 12.54 1.95
CA VAL A 61 -3.61 12.87 2.60
C VAL A 61 -3.32 11.87 3.72
N PHE A 62 -2.06 11.59 4.00
CA PHE A 62 -1.72 10.76 5.18
C PHE A 62 -2.20 11.40 6.48
N GLY A 63 -2.08 12.71 6.63
CA GLY A 63 -2.63 13.46 7.76
C GLY A 63 -2.08 13.00 9.12
N ILE A 64 -0.85 12.50 9.16
CA ILE A 64 -0.20 12.07 10.40
C ILE A 64 0.62 13.24 10.94
N HIS A 65 0.03 14.03 11.83
CA HIS A 65 0.68 15.23 12.40
C HIS A 65 1.47 14.93 13.66
N SER A 66 1.09 13.88 14.39
CA SER A 66 1.80 13.44 15.61
C SER A 66 1.64 11.94 15.82
N VAL A 67 2.54 11.38 16.61
CA VAL A 67 2.46 10.00 17.11
C VAL A 67 2.84 9.99 18.59
N ARG A 68 2.08 9.22 19.37
CA ARG A 68 2.37 9.03 20.80
C ARG A 68 3.46 7.96 20.96
N ILE A 69 4.54 8.34 21.58
CA ILE A 69 5.66 7.45 21.94
C ILE A 69 5.85 7.56 23.44
N GLU A 70 5.67 6.44 24.14
CA GLU A 70 5.56 6.45 25.60
C GLU A 70 4.46 7.45 26.04
N ASP A 71 4.78 8.45 26.83
CA ASP A 71 3.83 9.46 27.33
C ASP A 71 3.93 10.81 26.59
N LYS A 72 4.67 10.87 25.46
CA LYS A 72 4.91 12.11 24.72
C LYS A 72 4.27 12.07 23.34
N ASP A 73 3.65 13.18 22.94
CA ASP A 73 3.21 13.40 21.57
C ASP A 73 4.37 13.98 20.75
N ILE A 74 4.82 13.22 19.77
CA ILE A 74 5.94 13.55 18.90
C ILE A 74 5.41 14.06 17.57
N ALA A 75 5.77 15.28 17.20
CA ALA A 75 5.38 15.90 15.94
C ALA A 75 5.96 15.15 14.73
N ILE A 76 5.16 15.04 13.67
CA ILE A 76 5.52 14.39 12.42
C ILE A 76 5.51 15.39 11.28
N HIS A 77 6.58 15.38 10.48
CA HIS A 77 6.65 16.09 9.21
C HIS A 77 6.81 15.09 8.08
N GLU A 78 5.87 15.11 7.16
CA GLU A 78 5.91 14.35 5.93
C GLU A 78 6.79 15.08 4.90
N ARG A 79 7.68 14.32 4.22
CA ARG A 79 8.60 14.86 3.20
C ARG A 79 8.73 13.89 2.05
N ILE A 80 8.83 14.41 0.85
CA ILE A 80 9.27 13.67 -0.33
C ILE A 80 10.79 13.68 -0.31
N GLU A 81 11.43 12.52 -0.29
CA GLU A 81 12.89 12.37 -0.32
C GLU A 81 13.40 12.04 -1.72
N ILE A 82 12.63 11.28 -2.50
CA ILE A 82 12.87 10.99 -3.93
C ILE A 82 11.55 11.18 -4.67
N ASP A 83 11.61 11.85 -5.80
CA ASP A 83 10.47 12.07 -6.69
C ASP A 83 10.77 11.47 -8.07
N LYS A 84 10.10 10.36 -8.40
CA LYS A 84 10.21 9.68 -9.70
C LYS A 84 8.90 9.85 -10.47
N PRO A 85 8.88 9.64 -11.78
CA PRO A 85 7.67 9.81 -12.59
C PRO A 85 6.44 9.09 -12.05
N PHE A 86 6.61 7.84 -11.58
CA PHE A 86 5.48 7.00 -11.12
C PHE A 86 5.42 6.78 -9.62
N CYS A 87 6.43 7.18 -8.84
CA CYS A 87 6.47 6.95 -7.40
C CYS A 87 7.24 8.03 -6.67
N GLU A 88 6.76 8.41 -5.51
CA GLU A 88 7.50 9.21 -4.54
C GLU A 88 7.97 8.34 -3.38
N LEU A 89 9.21 8.51 -2.92
CA LEU A 89 9.64 7.98 -1.64
C LEU A 89 9.35 9.02 -0.57
N ARG A 90 8.34 8.76 0.25
CA ARG A 90 7.93 9.65 1.34
C ARG A 90 8.54 9.23 2.66
N ARG A 91 9.00 10.21 3.43
CA ARG A 91 9.52 10.04 4.77
C ARG A 91 8.61 10.72 5.78
N PHE A 92 8.34 10.05 6.89
CA PHE A 92 7.66 10.60 8.06
C PHE A 92 8.69 10.91 9.16
N LYS A 93 9.18 12.15 9.18
CA LYS A 93 10.22 12.57 10.12
C LYS A 93 9.60 13.01 11.43
N ARG A 94 10.07 12.44 12.53
CA ARG A 94 9.68 12.78 13.90
C ARG A 94 10.55 13.91 14.44
N PHE A 95 9.92 14.83 15.16
CA PHE A 95 10.58 16.00 15.77
C PHE A 95 10.23 16.10 17.25
N THR A 96 11.24 16.35 18.06
CA THR A 96 11.11 16.60 19.51
C THR A 96 12.26 17.47 19.99
N ASP A 97 12.00 18.30 20.97
CA ASP A 97 13.03 19.11 21.65
C ASP A 97 13.64 18.35 22.85
N ASP A 98 13.05 17.22 23.24
CA ASP A 98 13.55 16.40 24.34
C ASP A 98 14.76 15.57 23.89
N VAL A 99 15.91 15.85 24.49
CA VAL A 99 17.22 15.26 24.15
C VAL A 99 17.22 13.74 24.34
N HIS A 100 16.59 13.24 25.41
CA HIS A 100 16.49 11.80 25.68
C HIS A 100 15.70 11.08 24.58
N THR A 101 14.49 11.57 24.30
CA THR A 101 13.64 11.03 23.21
C THR A 101 14.34 11.15 21.86
N LEU A 102 15.02 12.27 21.57
CA LEU A 102 15.76 12.44 20.32
C LEU A 102 16.85 11.38 20.14
N THR A 103 17.56 11.04 21.21
CA THR A 103 18.61 10.00 21.20
C THR A 103 17.98 8.64 20.91
N MET A 104 16.91 8.29 21.61
CA MET A 104 16.16 7.04 21.38
C MET A 104 15.66 6.95 19.91
N LEU A 105 15.09 8.03 19.36
CA LEU A 105 14.59 8.06 17.98
C LEU A 105 15.72 7.87 16.94
N LYS A 106 16.94 8.34 17.25
CA LYS A 106 18.11 8.18 16.35
C LYS A 106 18.56 6.73 16.23
N ASP A 107 18.38 5.93 17.27
CA ASP A 107 18.84 4.54 17.31
C ASP A 107 17.79 3.54 16.78
N GLN A 108 16.55 3.99 16.54
CA GLN A 108 15.48 3.13 16.01
C GLN A 108 15.74 2.66 14.58
N PRO A 109 15.31 1.43 14.25
CA PRO A 109 15.43 0.85 12.91
C PRO A 109 14.77 1.70 11.82
N VAL A 110 15.29 1.57 10.59
CA VAL A 110 14.70 2.19 9.39
C VAL A 110 13.89 1.15 8.66
N VAL A 111 12.65 1.49 8.30
CA VAL A 111 11.74 0.59 7.58
C VAL A 111 11.25 1.29 6.32
N LEU A 112 11.42 0.64 5.17
CA LEU A 112 10.76 0.94 3.93
C LEU A 112 9.46 0.15 3.87
N ILE A 113 8.33 0.83 3.89
CA ILE A 113 7.02 0.24 3.64
C ILE A 113 6.74 0.37 2.14
N VAL A 114 6.62 -0.75 1.46
CA VAL A 114 6.25 -0.79 0.04
C VAL A 114 4.75 -0.96 -0.05
N ALA A 115 4.08 0.12 -0.42
CA ALA A 115 2.64 0.15 -0.58
C ALA A 115 2.21 -0.54 -1.88
N PRO A 116 1.01 -1.15 -1.92
CA PRO A 116 0.50 -1.76 -3.13
C PRO A 116 0.27 -0.75 -4.26
N LEU A 117 0.59 -1.14 -5.48
CA LEU A 117 0.13 -0.51 -6.72
C LEU A 117 -0.94 -1.42 -7.33
N SER A 118 -2.10 -1.43 -6.70
CA SER A 118 -3.23 -2.31 -7.05
C SER A 118 -4.58 -1.59 -7.01
N GLY A 119 -4.57 -0.28 -7.31
CA GLY A 119 -5.72 0.59 -7.45
C GLY A 119 -5.94 1.58 -6.33
N HIS A 120 -5.62 1.27 -5.08
CA HIS A 120 -5.69 2.21 -3.98
C HIS A 120 -4.40 3.00 -3.82
N TYR A 121 -4.50 4.19 -3.22
CA TYR A 121 -3.34 4.99 -2.86
C TYR A 121 -2.62 4.44 -1.62
N ALA A 122 -1.36 4.80 -1.45
CA ALA A 122 -0.54 4.38 -0.30
C ALA A 122 -1.12 4.83 1.05
N THR A 123 -2.01 5.81 1.06
CA THR A 123 -2.75 6.28 2.24
C THR A 123 -3.64 5.20 2.87
N LEU A 124 -3.97 4.13 2.13
CA LEU A 124 -4.61 2.93 2.67
C LEU A 124 -3.79 2.32 3.83
N LEU A 125 -2.47 2.51 3.82
CA LEU A 125 -1.56 2.06 4.89
C LEU A 125 -1.35 3.11 6.00
N ARG A 126 -2.22 4.14 6.11
CA ARG A 126 -2.09 5.21 7.13
C ARG A 126 -1.97 4.65 8.54
N ASP A 127 -2.79 3.66 8.92
CA ASP A 127 -2.75 3.05 10.25
C ASP A 127 -1.47 2.24 10.46
N THR A 128 -1.00 1.56 9.42
CA THR A 128 0.30 0.88 9.41
C THR A 128 1.44 1.86 9.67
N VAL A 129 1.49 2.95 8.90
CA VAL A 129 2.52 3.99 9.02
C VAL A 129 2.50 4.61 10.41
N ARG A 130 1.32 5.02 10.91
CA ARG A 130 1.14 5.61 12.24
C ARG A 130 1.64 4.68 13.35
N THR A 131 1.31 3.39 13.26
CA THR A 131 1.71 2.39 14.24
C THR A 131 3.22 2.14 14.20
N MET A 132 3.78 1.99 12.99
CA MET A 132 5.22 1.77 12.81
C MET A 132 6.06 2.95 13.29
N LEU A 133 5.56 4.19 13.20
CA LEU A 133 6.24 5.39 13.68
C LEU A 133 6.50 5.41 15.20
N GLN A 134 5.81 4.58 15.97
CA GLN A 134 6.07 4.46 17.42
C GLN A 134 7.46 3.87 17.71
N GLY A 135 7.99 3.02 16.84
CA GLY A 135 9.25 2.31 17.08
C GLY A 135 10.27 2.36 15.93
N HIS A 136 9.96 3.02 14.82
CA HIS A 136 10.78 2.95 13.61
C HIS A 136 10.88 4.31 12.89
N LYS A 137 11.95 4.49 12.11
CA LYS A 137 12.01 5.53 11.07
C LYS A 137 11.29 4.96 9.86
N VAL A 138 10.24 5.63 9.39
CA VAL A 138 9.36 5.11 8.36
C VAL A 138 9.50 5.88 7.06
N TYR A 139 9.68 5.12 5.98
CA TYR A 139 9.60 5.54 4.59
C TYR A 139 8.51 4.73 3.89
N VAL A 140 7.82 5.34 2.93
CA VAL A 140 6.72 4.70 2.20
C VAL A 140 6.86 5.01 0.72
N THR A 141 6.64 4.00 -0.13
CA THR A 141 6.44 4.23 -1.57
C THR A 141 5.04 4.79 -1.78
N ASP A 142 4.94 5.96 -2.40
CA ASP A 142 3.67 6.61 -2.70
C ASP A 142 3.48 6.67 -4.23
N TRP A 143 2.78 5.68 -4.76
CA TRP A 143 2.56 5.52 -6.19
C TRP A 143 1.68 6.62 -6.74
N LYS A 144 2.07 7.16 -7.88
CA LYS A 144 1.33 8.21 -8.58
C LYS A 144 0.26 7.62 -9.49
N ASN A 145 -0.85 8.34 -9.62
CA ASN A 145 -1.89 7.99 -10.56
C ASN A 145 -1.38 8.15 -11.99
N ALA A 146 -1.34 7.07 -12.78
CA ALA A 146 -0.77 7.06 -14.11
C ALA A 146 -1.45 8.07 -15.06
N ARG A 147 -2.73 8.41 -14.86
CA ARG A 147 -3.40 9.46 -15.65
C ARG A 147 -2.78 10.85 -15.47
N LEU A 148 -2.00 11.05 -14.39
CA LEU A 148 -1.34 12.32 -14.10
C LEU A 148 0.11 12.35 -14.58
N VAL A 149 0.65 11.23 -15.08
CA VAL A 149 2.02 11.11 -15.57
C VAL A 149 2.06 11.35 -17.09
N PRO A 150 2.70 12.42 -17.57
CA PRO A 150 2.82 12.69 -19.01
C PRO A 150 3.40 11.51 -19.78
N VAL A 151 2.94 11.30 -21.02
CA VAL A 151 3.47 10.22 -21.89
C VAL A 151 4.96 10.39 -22.17
N SER A 152 5.48 11.62 -22.15
CA SER A 152 6.91 11.92 -22.31
C SER A 152 7.82 11.30 -21.24
N GLU A 153 7.26 10.92 -20.08
CA GLU A 153 8.00 10.23 -19.01
C GLU A 153 8.21 8.72 -19.29
N GLY A 154 7.76 8.25 -20.46
CA GLY A 154 7.83 6.84 -20.83
C GLY A 154 6.70 5.99 -20.22
N ASP A 155 6.75 4.70 -20.48
CA ASP A 155 5.84 3.70 -19.91
C ASP A 155 6.38 3.20 -18.56
N PHE A 156 5.55 2.47 -17.81
CA PHE A 156 5.94 1.88 -16.54
C PHE A 156 5.68 0.38 -16.56
N HIS A 157 6.73 -0.39 -16.32
CA HIS A 157 6.75 -1.84 -16.37
C HIS A 157 6.85 -2.47 -14.97
N LEU A 158 6.59 -3.77 -14.86
CA LEU A 158 6.83 -4.51 -13.62
C LEU A 158 8.32 -4.53 -13.27
N ASP A 159 9.20 -4.51 -14.26
CA ASP A 159 10.65 -4.41 -14.09
C ASP A 159 11.04 -3.05 -13.50
N ASP A 160 10.40 -1.96 -13.93
CA ASP A 160 10.64 -0.62 -13.35
C ASP A 160 10.24 -0.58 -11.87
N TYR A 161 9.15 -1.28 -11.51
CA TYR A 161 8.76 -1.41 -10.11
C TYR A 161 9.88 -2.07 -9.28
N VAL A 162 10.44 -3.18 -9.77
CA VAL A 162 11.55 -3.90 -9.12
C VAL A 162 12.77 -2.98 -8.99
N ASN A 163 13.14 -2.27 -10.06
CA ASN A 163 14.26 -1.34 -10.09
C ASN A 163 14.07 -0.17 -9.11
N TYR A 164 12.87 0.43 -9.02
CA TYR A 164 12.57 1.49 -8.05
C TYR A 164 12.76 1.01 -6.59
N ILE A 165 12.33 -0.22 -6.28
CA ILE A 165 12.52 -0.77 -4.93
C ILE A 165 14.01 -0.92 -4.60
N GLN A 166 14.82 -1.42 -5.53
CA GLN A 166 16.27 -1.54 -5.34
C GLN A 166 16.92 -0.17 -5.12
N GLU A 167 16.54 0.85 -5.91
CA GLU A 167 17.02 2.22 -5.75
C GLU A 167 16.68 2.78 -4.37
N PHE A 168 15.43 2.61 -3.91
CA PHE A 168 15.01 3.09 -2.59
C PHE A 168 15.72 2.36 -1.45
N VAL A 169 15.96 1.07 -1.58
CA VAL A 169 16.76 0.30 -0.61
C VAL A 169 18.19 0.83 -0.55
N ARG A 170 18.87 1.00 -1.70
CA ARG A 170 20.23 1.56 -1.76
C ARG A 170 20.30 2.96 -1.15
N TYR A 171 19.33 3.85 -1.44
CA TYR A 171 19.24 5.17 -0.83
C TYR A 171 19.18 5.10 0.69
N LEU A 172 18.42 4.15 1.26
CA LEU A 172 18.31 4.00 2.70
C LEU A 172 19.59 3.38 3.30
N GLN A 173 20.23 2.47 2.59
CA GLN A 173 21.51 1.86 2.98
C GLN A 173 22.62 2.91 3.03
N ASP A 174 22.73 3.77 2.04
CA ASP A 174 23.69 4.87 2.01
C ASP A 174 23.50 5.84 3.17
N ARG A 175 22.25 6.09 3.53
CA ARG A 175 21.90 7.07 4.56
C ARG A 175 22.00 6.53 5.99
N TYR A 176 21.74 5.23 6.18
CA TYR A 176 21.59 4.63 7.53
C TYR A 176 22.45 3.39 7.76
N GLY A 177 23.22 2.97 6.77
CA GLY A 177 24.02 1.75 6.80
C GLY A 177 23.22 0.52 6.33
N ASN A 178 21.96 0.38 6.71
CA ASN A 178 21.01 -0.60 6.16
C ASN A 178 19.56 -0.27 6.59
N CYS A 179 18.60 -1.04 6.08
CA CYS A 179 17.18 -0.88 6.38
C CYS A 179 16.48 -2.24 6.47
N HIS A 180 15.21 -2.20 6.89
CA HIS A 180 14.24 -3.30 6.79
C HIS A 180 13.22 -2.95 5.71
N VAL A 181 12.70 -3.93 5.00
CA VAL A 181 11.64 -3.75 4.00
C VAL A 181 10.38 -4.46 4.47
N MET A 182 9.25 -3.80 4.34
CA MET A 182 7.93 -4.35 4.65
C MET A 182 7.02 -4.13 3.44
N SER A 183 6.50 -5.21 2.87
CA SER A 183 5.61 -5.19 1.70
C SER A 183 4.23 -5.71 2.08
N VAL A 184 3.19 -5.02 1.62
CA VAL A 184 1.80 -5.35 1.94
C VAL A 184 1.03 -5.65 0.66
N CYS A 185 0.44 -6.84 0.55
CA CYS A 185 -0.34 -7.27 -0.61
C CYS A 185 0.53 -7.51 -1.87
N GLN A 186 0.13 -7.01 -3.02
CA GLN A 186 0.76 -7.18 -4.32
C GLN A 186 2.30 -6.96 -4.32
N PRO A 187 2.89 -5.95 -3.67
CA PRO A 187 4.34 -5.71 -3.73
C PRO A 187 5.20 -6.80 -3.09
N THR A 188 4.64 -7.80 -2.42
CA THR A 188 5.45 -8.92 -1.91
C THR A 188 6.23 -9.61 -3.02
N VAL A 189 5.64 -9.75 -4.20
CA VAL A 189 6.27 -10.41 -5.36
C VAL A 189 7.44 -9.56 -5.91
N PRO A 190 7.28 -8.29 -6.33
CA PRO A 190 8.39 -7.50 -6.85
C PRO A 190 9.43 -7.14 -5.76
N VAL A 191 9.07 -7.08 -4.49
CA VAL A 191 10.04 -6.90 -3.41
C VAL A 191 10.92 -8.14 -3.25
N LEU A 192 10.33 -9.34 -3.33
CA LEU A 192 11.12 -10.58 -3.30
C LEU A 192 12.07 -10.65 -4.49
N ALA A 193 11.62 -10.28 -5.69
CA ALA A 193 12.48 -10.18 -6.87
C ALA A 193 13.59 -9.15 -6.69
N ALA A 194 13.29 -7.96 -6.19
CA ALA A 194 14.28 -6.89 -5.95
C ALA A 194 15.39 -7.36 -4.99
N VAL A 195 15.02 -7.97 -3.86
CA VAL A 195 16.00 -8.47 -2.88
C VAL A 195 16.79 -9.66 -3.43
N SER A 196 16.14 -10.53 -4.22
CA SER A 196 16.77 -11.65 -4.90
C SER A 196 17.88 -11.18 -5.86
N LEU A 197 17.58 -10.26 -6.75
CA LEU A 197 18.54 -9.69 -7.71
C LEU A 197 19.70 -8.98 -7.02
N MET A 198 19.46 -8.24 -5.94
CA MET A 198 20.53 -7.67 -5.12
C MET A 198 21.43 -8.76 -4.53
N ALA A 199 20.84 -9.86 -4.04
CA ALA A 199 21.60 -10.99 -3.49
C ALA A 199 22.42 -11.68 -4.57
N SER A 200 21.86 -11.96 -5.75
CA SER A 200 22.55 -12.61 -6.88
C SER A 200 23.74 -11.78 -7.37
N ARG A 201 23.65 -10.45 -7.31
CA ARG A 201 24.76 -9.54 -7.63
C ARG A 201 25.80 -9.39 -6.50
N GLY A 202 25.56 -10.02 -5.33
CA GLY A 202 26.43 -9.86 -4.15
C GLY A 202 26.35 -8.48 -3.49
N GLU A 203 25.29 -7.73 -3.76
CA GLU A 203 25.02 -6.44 -3.11
C GLU A 203 24.58 -6.62 -1.66
N THR A 204 24.71 -5.56 -0.87
CA THR A 204 24.12 -5.54 0.47
C THR A 204 22.60 -5.61 0.36
N THR A 205 21.98 -6.64 0.95
CA THR A 205 20.53 -6.77 0.99
C THR A 205 19.94 -6.17 2.27
N PRO A 206 18.63 -5.87 2.34
CA PRO A 206 17.99 -5.43 3.57
C PRO A 206 18.21 -6.39 4.71
N LEU A 207 18.25 -5.90 5.97
CA LEU A 207 18.41 -6.73 7.17
C LEU A 207 17.28 -7.74 7.33
N SER A 208 16.06 -7.34 7.02
CA SER A 208 14.91 -8.24 6.96
C SER A 208 13.89 -7.78 5.92
N MET A 209 13.09 -8.72 5.46
CA MET A 209 11.90 -8.49 4.66
C MET A 209 10.67 -9.08 5.37
N THR A 210 9.64 -8.27 5.56
CA THR A 210 8.33 -8.66 6.07
C THR A 210 7.34 -8.63 4.91
N MET A 211 6.77 -9.78 4.58
CA MET A 211 5.82 -9.96 3.48
C MET A 211 4.44 -10.25 4.05
N MET A 212 3.45 -9.45 3.69
CA MET A 212 2.12 -9.50 4.31
C MET A 212 1.02 -9.64 3.26
N GLY A 213 0.30 -10.76 3.29
CA GLY A 213 -0.91 -10.97 2.49
C GLY A 213 -0.71 -10.82 0.98
N GLY A 214 0.36 -11.39 0.42
CA GLY A 214 0.68 -11.22 -0.99
C GLY A 214 0.79 -12.53 -1.77
N PRO A 215 0.57 -12.49 -3.08
CA PRO A 215 0.42 -13.67 -3.93
C PRO A 215 1.78 -14.23 -4.41
N ILE A 216 2.65 -14.65 -3.50
CA ILE A 216 3.93 -15.28 -3.87
C ILE A 216 3.68 -16.56 -4.68
N ASP A 217 2.75 -17.41 -4.22
CA ASP A 217 2.22 -18.51 -5.04
C ASP A 217 0.69 -18.45 -5.07
N ALA A 218 0.16 -17.78 -6.06
CA ALA A 218 -1.28 -17.58 -6.21
C ALA A 218 -2.07 -18.87 -6.53
N ARG A 219 -1.40 -20.01 -6.71
CA ARG A 219 -2.01 -21.34 -6.90
C ARG A 219 -2.44 -21.95 -5.57
N LYS A 220 -1.85 -21.51 -4.44
CA LYS A 220 -2.21 -21.97 -3.09
C LYS A 220 -3.51 -21.28 -2.65
N THR A 221 -4.51 -22.05 -2.26
CA THR A 221 -5.82 -21.56 -1.81
C THR A 221 -6.33 -20.39 -2.68
N PRO A 222 -6.60 -20.62 -3.99
CA PRO A 222 -6.91 -19.55 -4.94
C PRO A 222 -8.24 -18.87 -4.59
N THR A 223 -8.22 -17.56 -4.57
CA THR A 223 -9.38 -16.71 -4.29
C THR A 223 -10.15 -16.36 -5.57
N ILE A 224 -11.27 -15.62 -5.44
CA ILE A 224 -12.01 -15.10 -6.59
C ILE A 224 -11.11 -14.24 -7.49
N VAL A 225 -10.23 -13.45 -6.91
CA VAL A 225 -9.28 -12.58 -7.65
C VAL A 225 -8.33 -13.43 -8.49
N ASN A 226 -7.73 -14.46 -7.89
CA ASN A 226 -6.83 -15.38 -8.61
C ASN A 226 -7.54 -16.11 -9.74
N ASN A 227 -8.74 -16.62 -9.48
CA ASN A 227 -9.53 -17.34 -10.47
C ASN A 227 -9.93 -16.44 -11.67
N MET A 228 -10.27 -15.17 -11.42
CA MET A 228 -10.57 -14.23 -12.50
C MET A 228 -9.34 -14.00 -13.40
N ALA A 229 -8.16 -13.85 -12.81
CA ALA A 229 -6.92 -13.64 -13.55
C ALA A 229 -6.53 -14.86 -14.42
N THR A 230 -6.82 -16.10 -13.97
CA THR A 230 -6.50 -17.34 -14.70
C THR A 230 -7.56 -17.77 -15.72
N GLN A 231 -8.82 -17.34 -15.55
CA GLN A 231 -9.93 -17.74 -16.45
C GLN A 231 -10.01 -16.91 -17.75
N ARG A 232 -9.23 -15.87 -17.89
CA ARG A 232 -9.21 -14.98 -19.06
C ARG A 232 -7.80 -14.93 -19.64
N SER A 233 -7.70 -14.84 -20.99
CA SER A 233 -6.41 -14.63 -21.64
C SER A 233 -5.87 -13.21 -21.39
N LEU A 234 -4.58 -13.03 -21.55
CA LEU A 234 -3.96 -11.70 -21.47
C LEU A 234 -4.55 -10.76 -22.52
N ASP A 235 -4.81 -11.23 -23.75
CA ASP A 235 -5.49 -10.48 -24.80
C ASP A 235 -6.87 -9.99 -24.37
N TRP A 236 -7.58 -10.81 -23.59
CA TRP A 236 -8.88 -10.38 -23.07
C TRP A 236 -8.71 -9.17 -22.13
N PHE A 237 -7.74 -9.20 -21.23
CA PHE A 237 -7.47 -8.05 -20.34
C PHE A 237 -7.09 -6.83 -21.17
N GLU A 238 -6.16 -6.97 -22.12
CA GLU A 238 -5.73 -5.87 -22.98
C GLU A 238 -6.91 -5.22 -23.74
N ASN A 239 -7.80 -6.01 -24.30
CA ASN A 239 -8.88 -5.49 -25.14
C ASN A 239 -10.12 -5.02 -24.36
N ASN A 240 -10.32 -5.44 -23.12
CA ASN A 240 -11.55 -5.16 -22.36
C ASN A 240 -11.37 -4.22 -21.20
N VAL A 241 -10.15 -4.13 -20.60
CA VAL A 241 -9.96 -3.32 -19.39
C VAL A 241 -8.88 -2.24 -19.53
N ILE A 242 -8.11 -2.25 -20.64
CA ILE A 242 -7.14 -1.18 -20.91
C ILE A 242 -7.78 -0.08 -21.75
N PHE A 243 -7.60 1.15 -21.30
CA PHE A 243 -8.14 2.33 -21.98
C PHE A 243 -7.08 3.42 -22.08
N ARG A 244 -7.33 4.42 -22.94
CA ARG A 244 -6.50 5.60 -23.05
C ARG A 244 -7.03 6.70 -22.14
N VAL A 245 -6.12 7.37 -21.46
CA VAL A 245 -6.42 8.54 -20.62
C VAL A 245 -7.02 9.65 -21.48
N PRO A 246 -8.16 10.25 -21.05
CA PRO A 246 -8.79 11.36 -21.75
C PRO A 246 -7.93 12.63 -21.80
N PRO A 247 -8.23 13.58 -22.72
CA PRO A 247 -7.39 14.77 -22.95
C PRO A 247 -7.39 15.81 -21.83
N ASN A 248 -8.23 15.68 -20.82
CA ASN A 248 -8.29 16.57 -19.67
C ASN A 248 -7.28 16.26 -18.55
N PHE A 249 -6.42 15.26 -18.76
CA PHE A 249 -5.39 14.88 -17.79
C PHE A 249 -3.98 15.00 -18.38
N PRO A 250 -2.94 15.26 -17.53
CA PRO A 250 -1.55 15.35 -17.99
C PRO A 250 -1.04 14.12 -18.76
N GLY A 251 -1.55 12.93 -18.41
CA GLY A 251 -1.22 11.67 -19.08
C GLY A 251 -2.09 11.35 -20.30
N GLU A 252 -2.67 12.36 -20.97
CA GLU A 252 -3.48 12.16 -22.15
C GLU A 252 -2.86 11.15 -23.13
N GLY A 253 -3.68 10.19 -23.57
CA GLY A 253 -3.28 9.14 -24.51
C GLY A 253 -2.53 7.96 -23.91
N ARG A 254 -2.04 8.05 -22.66
CA ARG A 254 -1.41 6.92 -21.96
C ARG A 254 -2.39 5.74 -21.87
N ARG A 255 -1.90 4.53 -22.11
CA ARG A 255 -2.65 3.30 -21.91
C ARG A 255 -2.64 2.98 -20.41
N VAL A 256 -3.83 2.78 -19.84
CA VAL A 256 -3.98 2.52 -18.40
C VAL A 256 -5.04 1.46 -18.14
N TYR A 257 -4.93 0.77 -17.00
CA TYR A 257 -6.05 0.11 -16.35
C TYR A 257 -6.71 1.13 -15.42
N PRO A 258 -7.93 1.63 -15.75
CA PRO A 258 -8.56 2.70 -14.98
C PRO A 258 -8.98 2.27 -13.58
N GLY A 259 -8.72 3.14 -12.59
CA GLY A 259 -9.08 2.88 -11.20
C GLY A 259 -10.58 2.63 -10.98
N PHE A 260 -11.46 3.29 -11.74
CA PHE A 260 -12.90 3.08 -11.60
C PHE A 260 -13.35 1.65 -11.96
N LEU A 261 -12.68 0.98 -12.90
CA LEU A 261 -12.97 -0.42 -13.23
C LEU A 261 -12.57 -1.33 -12.09
N GLN A 262 -11.42 -1.08 -11.50
CA GLN A 262 -10.95 -1.83 -10.34
C GLN A 262 -11.86 -1.64 -9.14
N HIS A 263 -12.26 -0.40 -8.85
CA HIS A 263 -13.23 -0.09 -7.80
C HIS A 263 -14.55 -0.84 -8.02
N THR A 264 -15.06 -0.84 -9.26
CA THR A 264 -16.26 -1.61 -9.62
C THR A 264 -16.08 -3.12 -9.33
N GLY A 265 -14.91 -3.66 -9.64
CA GLY A 265 -14.56 -5.06 -9.32
C GLY A 265 -14.58 -5.33 -7.82
N PHE A 266 -13.96 -4.47 -7.00
CA PHE A 266 -13.95 -4.62 -5.55
C PHE A 266 -15.35 -4.55 -4.93
N VAL A 267 -16.19 -3.61 -5.38
CA VAL A 267 -17.59 -3.51 -4.92
C VAL A 267 -18.39 -4.75 -5.31
N ALA A 268 -18.15 -5.27 -6.54
CA ALA A 268 -18.85 -6.45 -7.05
C ALA A 268 -18.50 -7.75 -6.30
N MET A 269 -17.35 -7.83 -5.64
CA MET A 269 -16.99 -9.00 -4.81
C MET A 269 -17.88 -9.13 -3.56
N ASN A 270 -18.30 -8.02 -2.95
CA ASN A 270 -19.09 -8.02 -1.73
C ASN A 270 -20.19 -6.93 -1.74
N PRO A 271 -21.15 -6.93 -2.69
CA PRO A 271 -22.11 -5.83 -2.87
C PRO A 271 -23.00 -5.62 -1.64
N ASN A 272 -23.43 -6.71 -1.00
CA ASN A 272 -24.32 -6.66 0.18
C ASN A 272 -23.63 -5.95 1.36
N ARG A 273 -22.33 -6.14 1.55
CA ARG A 273 -21.58 -5.49 2.60
C ARG A 273 -21.57 -3.96 2.41
N HIS A 274 -21.37 -3.50 1.18
CA HIS A 274 -21.38 -2.06 0.88
C HIS A 274 -22.75 -1.45 1.08
N VAL A 275 -23.82 -2.11 0.61
CA VAL A 275 -25.21 -1.65 0.81
C VAL A 275 -25.53 -1.55 2.30
N SER A 276 -25.23 -2.60 3.10
CA SER A 276 -25.47 -2.59 4.55
C SER A 276 -24.68 -1.48 5.23
N SER A 277 -23.39 -1.32 4.89
CA SER A 277 -22.54 -0.28 5.48
C SER A 277 -23.05 1.14 5.20
N HIS A 278 -23.51 1.43 3.98
CA HIS A 278 -24.12 2.74 3.67
C HIS A 278 -25.47 2.94 4.35
N TYR A 279 -26.24 1.88 4.55
CA TYR A 279 -27.49 1.95 5.30
C TYR A 279 -27.23 2.23 6.80
N ASP A 280 -26.25 1.54 7.39
CA ASP A 280 -25.86 1.77 8.79
C ASP A 280 -25.35 3.21 8.98
N TYR A 281 -24.51 3.69 8.04
CA TYR A 281 -24.06 5.08 8.01
C TYR A 281 -25.23 6.09 7.99
N PHE A 282 -26.22 5.84 7.16
CA PHE A 282 -27.43 6.68 7.12
C PHE A 282 -28.17 6.67 8.47
N GLN A 283 -28.29 5.51 9.12
CA GLN A 283 -28.91 5.41 10.44
C GLN A 283 -28.10 6.12 11.52
N ASP A 284 -26.77 6.02 11.49
CA ASP A 284 -25.89 6.65 12.46
C ASP A 284 -25.89 8.17 12.33
N LEU A 285 -25.99 8.70 11.12
CA LEU A 285 -26.23 10.13 10.86
C LEU A 285 -27.52 10.62 11.51
N ILE A 286 -28.62 9.83 11.42
CA ILE A 286 -29.91 10.18 12.03
C ILE A 286 -29.83 10.15 13.55
N LYS A 287 -29.07 9.22 14.12
CA LYS A 287 -28.87 9.09 15.57
C LYS A 287 -27.91 10.13 16.14
N GLY A 288 -27.10 10.78 15.29
CA GLY A 288 -26.03 11.69 15.71
C GLY A 288 -24.83 10.93 16.32
N ASP A 289 -24.54 9.71 15.84
CA ASP A 289 -23.34 8.96 16.22
C ASP A 289 -22.15 9.44 15.39
N ASP A 290 -21.50 10.49 15.87
CA ASP A 290 -20.36 11.12 15.16
C ASP A 290 -19.16 10.16 15.04
N SER A 291 -18.94 9.25 15.98
CA SER A 291 -17.80 8.33 15.97
C SER A 291 -17.94 7.27 14.85
N SER A 292 -19.12 6.65 14.75
CA SER A 292 -19.41 5.66 13.71
C SER A 292 -19.44 6.32 12.34
N THR A 293 -20.05 7.50 12.21
CA THR A 293 -20.10 8.24 10.93
C THR A 293 -18.73 8.67 10.45
N GLU A 294 -17.85 9.14 11.33
CA GLU A 294 -16.49 9.53 10.97
C GLU A 294 -15.65 8.32 10.56
N SER A 295 -15.77 7.20 11.26
CA SER A 295 -15.09 5.95 10.90
C SER A 295 -15.51 5.44 9.52
N HIS A 296 -16.82 5.50 9.21
CA HIS A 296 -17.34 5.15 7.88
C HIS A 296 -16.80 6.11 6.81
N ARG A 297 -16.77 7.42 7.07
CA ARG A 297 -16.24 8.42 6.13
C ARG A 297 -14.78 8.15 5.82
N GLN A 298 -13.96 7.96 6.84
CA GLN A 298 -12.52 7.69 6.67
C GLN A 298 -12.28 6.42 5.85
N PHE A 299 -13.03 5.34 6.14
CA PHE A 299 -12.90 4.11 5.38
C PHE A 299 -13.27 4.31 3.90
N TYR A 300 -14.42 4.91 3.61
CA TYR A 300 -14.87 5.06 2.22
C TYR A 300 -14.14 6.17 1.45
N ASP A 301 -13.57 7.16 2.12
CA ASP A 301 -12.71 8.15 1.47
C ASP A 301 -11.41 7.49 0.96
N GLU A 302 -10.88 6.47 1.67
CA GLU A 302 -9.75 5.67 1.19
C GLU A 302 -10.19 4.63 0.13
N TYR A 303 -11.28 3.92 0.41
CA TYR A 303 -11.72 2.80 -0.43
C TYR A 303 -12.19 3.25 -1.81
N ASN A 304 -12.81 4.42 -1.91
CA ASN A 304 -13.28 4.97 -3.17
C ASN A 304 -12.21 5.79 -3.91
N ALA A 305 -11.17 6.23 -3.23
CA ALA A 305 -10.05 6.91 -3.86
C ALA A 305 -9.15 5.90 -4.56
N VAL A 306 -9.26 5.82 -5.88
CA VAL A 306 -8.52 4.87 -6.71
C VAL A 306 -7.65 5.59 -7.74
N LEU A 307 -6.55 4.94 -8.12
CA LEU A 307 -5.62 5.42 -9.13
C LEU A 307 -5.65 4.52 -10.38
N ASP A 308 -5.34 5.10 -11.51
CA ASP A 308 -5.08 4.36 -12.74
C ASP A 308 -3.67 3.78 -12.69
N MET A 309 -3.52 2.55 -13.18
CA MET A 309 -2.22 1.90 -13.34
C MET A 309 -1.79 1.93 -14.79
N ASP A 310 -0.49 2.06 -15.06
CA ASP A 310 0.05 1.88 -16.40
C ASP A 310 -0.33 0.49 -16.95
N ALA A 311 -0.70 0.43 -18.22
CA ALA A 311 -1.19 -0.79 -18.84
C ALA A 311 -0.13 -1.90 -18.88
N ASN A 312 1.13 -1.55 -19.16
CA ASN A 312 2.22 -2.53 -19.24
C ASN A 312 2.44 -3.17 -17.87
N TYR A 313 2.59 -2.35 -16.82
CA TYR A 313 2.71 -2.84 -15.46
C TYR A 313 1.56 -3.78 -15.06
N TYR A 314 0.30 -3.38 -15.36
CA TYR A 314 -0.87 -4.19 -15.02
C TYR A 314 -0.86 -5.54 -15.75
N LEU A 315 -0.68 -5.53 -17.08
CA LEU A 315 -0.68 -6.74 -17.91
C LEU A 315 0.48 -7.67 -17.55
N GLU A 316 1.67 -7.14 -17.34
CA GLU A 316 2.85 -7.90 -16.92
C GLU A 316 2.65 -8.52 -15.53
N THR A 317 2.00 -7.80 -14.61
CA THR A 317 1.64 -8.35 -13.28
C THR A 317 0.67 -9.53 -13.44
N ILE A 318 -0.38 -9.39 -14.26
CA ILE A 318 -1.32 -10.49 -14.52
C ILE A 318 -0.60 -11.70 -15.11
N ALA A 319 0.21 -11.50 -16.13
CA ALA A 319 0.96 -12.58 -16.78
C ALA A 319 1.94 -13.24 -15.82
N THR A 320 2.83 -12.45 -15.20
CA THR A 320 3.95 -12.97 -14.40
C THR A 320 3.49 -13.64 -13.11
N VAL A 321 2.53 -13.03 -12.40
CA VAL A 321 2.14 -13.47 -11.05
C VAL A 321 1.01 -14.49 -11.09
N PHE A 322 0.01 -14.30 -11.96
CA PHE A 322 -1.24 -15.05 -11.90
C PHE A 322 -1.46 -16.05 -13.03
N GLN A 323 -0.80 -15.91 -14.19
CA GLN A 323 -0.96 -16.82 -15.33
C GLN A 323 0.24 -17.73 -15.48
N ASP A 324 1.44 -17.17 -15.60
CA ASP A 324 2.68 -17.92 -15.84
C ASP A 324 3.34 -18.38 -14.53
N PHE A 325 2.99 -17.74 -13.38
CA PHE A 325 3.58 -18.03 -12.07
C PHE A 325 5.12 -18.00 -12.11
N LYS A 326 5.70 -17.02 -12.81
CA LYS A 326 7.11 -17.01 -13.20
C LYS A 326 8.05 -17.11 -11.99
N LEU A 327 7.72 -16.44 -10.86
CA LEU A 327 8.54 -16.48 -9.64
C LEU A 327 8.67 -17.90 -9.08
N VAL A 328 7.56 -18.62 -8.94
CA VAL A 328 7.57 -19.98 -8.36
C VAL A 328 7.96 -21.07 -9.35
N ASN A 329 7.90 -20.77 -10.65
CA ASN A 329 8.36 -21.66 -11.73
C ASN A 329 9.82 -21.44 -12.11
N ASP A 330 10.55 -20.55 -11.38
CA ASP A 330 11.96 -20.23 -11.64
C ASP A 330 12.20 -19.80 -13.11
N SER A 331 11.34 -18.92 -13.63
CA SER A 331 11.33 -18.48 -15.04
C SER A 331 11.14 -16.97 -15.20
N TRP A 332 11.37 -16.20 -14.13
CA TRP A 332 11.23 -14.77 -14.16
C TRP A 332 12.56 -14.07 -14.35
N ASP A 333 12.68 -13.37 -15.47
CA ASP A 333 13.79 -12.47 -15.76
C ASP A 333 13.29 -11.02 -15.69
N VAL A 334 14.09 -10.12 -15.15
CA VAL A 334 13.82 -8.69 -15.00
C VAL A 334 14.88 -7.90 -15.75
N LEU A 335 14.46 -6.90 -16.51
CA LEU A 335 15.35 -5.96 -17.15
C LEU A 335 15.82 -4.92 -16.13
N ASN A 336 17.14 -4.78 -15.96
CA ASN A 336 17.70 -3.74 -15.13
C ASN A 336 17.69 -2.36 -15.86
N GLU A 337 18.07 -1.29 -15.17
CA GLU A 337 18.11 0.08 -15.73
C GLU A 337 19.05 0.22 -16.95
N GLN A 338 19.98 -0.70 -17.16
CA GLN A 338 20.88 -0.76 -18.30
C GLN A 338 20.30 -1.57 -19.47
N GLY A 339 19.11 -2.17 -19.31
CA GLY A 339 18.47 -3.04 -20.31
C GLY A 339 19.02 -4.45 -20.36
N GLU A 340 19.76 -4.89 -19.34
CA GLU A 340 20.28 -6.25 -19.22
C GLU A 340 19.25 -7.12 -18.50
N SER A 341 19.05 -8.34 -18.99
CA SER A 341 18.14 -9.34 -18.40
C SER A 341 18.82 -10.06 -17.27
N GLU A 342 18.19 -10.08 -16.08
CA GLU A 342 18.69 -10.73 -14.88
C GLU A 342 17.65 -11.71 -14.33
N HIS A 343 18.10 -12.93 -14.03
CA HIS A 343 17.23 -13.98 -13.51
C HIS A 343 16.93 -13.81 -12.03
N VAL A 344 15.66 -13.94 -11.64
CA VAL A 344 15.21 -13.83 -10.25
C VAL A 344 15.42 -15.15 -9.54
N SER A 345 16.42 -15.22 -8.63
CA SER A 345 16.81 -16.41 -7.88
C SER A 345 16.64 -16.22 -6.38
N PRO A 346 15.45 -16.45 -5.79
CA PRO A 346 15.19 -16.22 -4.35
C PRO A 346 16.08 -17.07 -3.43
N GLN A 347 16.57 -18.19 -3.91
CA GLN A 347 17.53 -19.07 -3.20
C GLN A 347 18.88 -18.39 -2.91
N ASP A 348 19.25 -17.35 -3.65
CA ASP A 348 20.48 -16.59 -3.43
C ASP A 348 20.43 -15.70 -2.19
N ILE A 349 19.21 -15.40 -1.70
CA ILE A 349 19.02 -14.62 -0.48
C ILE A 349 19.47 -15.44 0.71
N SER A 350 20.56 -15.00 1.39
CA SER A 350 21.13 -15.72 2.54
C SER A 350 21.23 -14.87 3.80
N THR A 351 21.34 -13.54 3.66
CA THR A 351 21.61 -12.64 4.80
C THR A 351 20.37 -11.95 5.32
N THR A 352 19.35 -11.71 4.49
CA THR A 352 18.08 -11.09 4.85
C THR A 352 17.19 -12.05 5.65
N ALA A 353 16.67 -11.64 6.80
CA ALA A 353 15.69 -12.42 7.52
C ALA A 353 14.29 -12.30 6.90
N LEU A 354 13.49 -13.35 6.92
CA LEU A 354 12.16 -13.42 6.30
C LEU A 354 11.05 -13.63 7.33
N LEU A 355 10.12 -12.70 7.38
CA LEU A 355 8.82 -12.86 8.07
C LEU A 355 7.70 -12.85 7.03
N THR A 356 6.83 -13.86 7.05
CA THR A 356 5.57 -13.84 6.30
C THR A 356 4.39 -13.72 7.25
N VAL A 357 3.40 -12.90 6.88
CA VAL A 357 2.17 -12.68 7.66
C VAL A 357 0.98 -12.91 6.75
N GLU A 358 0.04 -13.74 7.19
CA GLU A 358 -1.21 -14.04 6.47
C GLU A 358 -2.41 -13.88 7.39
N GLY A 359 -3.58 -13.60 6.82
CA GLY A 359 -4.85 -13.64 7.53
C GLY A 359 -5.54 -14.98 7.27
N GLU A 360 -6.01 -15.65 8.32
CA GLU A 360 -6.74 -16.93 8.20
C GLU A 360 -7.96 -16.82 7.26
N LEU A 361 -8.64 -15.66 7.29
CA LEU A 361 -9.84 -15.39 6.50
C LEU A 361 -9.56 -14.40 5.36
N ASP A 362 -8.34 -14.39 4.83
CA ASP A 362 -7.97 -13.50 3.72
C ASP A 362 -8.64 -13.98 2.42
N ASP A 363 -9.55 -13.18 1.87
CA ASP A 363 -10.32 -13.44 0.66
C ASP A 363 -9.68 -12.85 -0.61
N ILE A 364 -8.53 -12.18 -0.47
CA ILE A 364 -7.75 -11.58 -1.57
C ILE A 364 -6.49 -12.41 -1.84
N SER A 365 -5.69 -12.69 -0.80
CA SER A 365 -4.51 -13.54 -0.87
C SER A 365 -4.70 -14.72 0.09
N GLY A 366 -5.13 -15.86 -0.44
CA GLY A 366 -5.47 -17.03 0.37
C GLY A 366 -4.30 -17.56 1.20
N SER A 367 -4.63 -18.25 2.31
CA SER A 367 -3.65 -18.84 3.22
C SER A 367 -2.67 -19.75 2.46
N GLY A 368 -1.38 -19.61 2.76
CA GLY A 368 -0.28 -20.30 2.10
C GLY A 368 0.34 -19.55 0.92
N GLN A 369 -0.34 -18.55 0.36
CA GLN A 369 0.20 -17.82 -0.80
C GLN A 369 1.46 -17.03 -0.44
N THR A 370 1.45 -16.27 0.66
CA THR A 370 2.62 -15.51 1.12
C THR A 370 3.66 -16.42 1.77
N ALA A 371 3.21 -17.43 2.52
CA ALA A 371 4.08 -18.42 3.17
C ALA A 371 4.97 -19.18 2.16
N ALA A 372 4.54 -19.29 0.90
CA ALA A 372 5.33 -19.89 -0.19
C ALA A 372 6.72 -19.24 -0.37
N ALA A 373 6.93 -18.00 0.08
CA ALA A 373 8.25 -17.36 0.07
C ALA A 373 9.31 -18.19 0.85
N HIS A 374 8.90 -18.95 1.87
CA HIS A 374 9.81 -19.82 2.62
C HIS A 374 10.32 -21.02 1.80
N ASP A 375 9.51 -21.48 0.85
CA ASP A 375 9.89 -22.58 -0.04
C ASP A 375 10.90 -22.11 -1.10
N LEU A 376 10.81 -20.85 -1.51
CA LEU A 376 11.68 -20.22 -2.52
C LEU A 376 13.00 -19.73 -1.92
N CYS A 377 12.96 -19.07 -0.77
CA CYS A 377 14.14 -18.49 -0.12
C CYS A 377 14.97 -19.55 0.64
N THR A 378 15.41 -20.60 -0.04
CA THR A 378 16.09 -21.74 0.59
C THR A 378 17.45 -21.37 1.18
N GLY A 379 18.11 -20.35 0.66
CA GLY A 379 19.38 -19.81 1.17
C GLY A 379 19.28 -19.15 2.54
N ILE A 380 18.10 -18.72 2.98
CA ILE A 380 17.92 -18.10 4.30
C ILE A 380 17.94 -19.19 5.38
N PRO A 381 18.79 -19.08 6.42
CA PRO A 381 18.80 -20.02 7.54
C PRO A 381 17.43 -20.10 8.24
N LYS A 382 17.03 -21.32 8.66
CA LYS A 382 15.74 -21.54 9.36
C LYS A 382 15.55 -20.65 10.58
N THR A 383 16.63 -20.32 11.28
CA THR A 383 16.63 -19.43 12.46
C THR A 383 16.29 -17.97 12.13
N LYS A 384 16.36 -17.58 10.85
CA LYS A 384 16.00 -16.24 10.34
C LYS A 384 14.66 -16.22 9.60
N ARG A 385 13.90 -17.31 9.64
CA ARG A 385 12.60 -17.42 8.98
C ARG A 385 11.49 -17.51 10.02
N GLN A 386 10.43 -16.76 9.85
CA GLN A 386 9.25 -16.81 10.70
C GLN A 386 8.00 -16.67 9.84
N HIS A 387 6.98 -17.45 10.13
CA HIS A 387 5.63 -17.33 9.56
C HIS A 387 4.64 -17.03 10.68
N TYR A 388 3.67 -16.14 10.40
CA TYR A 388 2.61 -15.80 11.34
C TYR A 388 1.27 -15.72 10.60
N GLU A 389 0.38 -16.67 10.88
CA GLU A 389 -1.02 -16.64 10.47
C GLU A 389 -1.87 -16.00 11.56
N VAL A 390 -2.67 -14.99 11.20
CA VAL A 390 -3.46 -14.18 12.11
C VAL A 390 -4.88 -14.72 12.17
N GLU A 391 -5.25 -15.36 13.28
CA GLU A 391 -6.56 -15.97 13.50
C GLU A 391 -7.69 -14.95 13.33
N GLY A 392 -8.73 -15.31 12.58
CA GLY A 392 -9.91 -14.52 12.30
C GLY A 392 -9.68 -13.22 11.56
N ALA A 393 -8.46 -12.99 11.01
CA ALA A 393 -8.16 -11.80 10.23
C ALA A 393 -8.45 -12.03 8.74
N GLY A 394 -9.19 -11.11 8.11
CA GLY A 394 -9.23 -10.94 6.68
C GLY A 394 -8.09 -10.04 6.19
N HIS A 395 -8.01 -9.80 4.89
CA HIS A 395 -6.91 -9.09 4.24
C HIS A 395 -6.51 -7.77 4.91
N TYR A 396 -7.47 -6.88 5.15
CA TYR A 396 -7.19 -5.57 5.77
C TYR A 396 -6.80 -5.69 7.25
N GLY A 397 -7.23 -6.74 7.95
CA GLY A 397 -6.98 -6.95 9.37
C GLY A 397 -5.52 -7.18 9.72
N ILE A 398 -4.70 -7.64 8.76
CA ILE A 398 -3.28 -7.90 8.99
C ILE A 398 -2.41 -6.64 8.97
N PHE A 399 -2.89 -5.53 8.38
CA PHE A 399 -2.12 -4.28 8.29
C PHE A 399 -2.88 -3.03 8.75
N SER A 400 -4.14 -3.15 9.18
CA SER A 400 -4.94 -2.03 9.66
C SER A 400 -5.89 -2.42 10.79
N GLY A 401 -6.27 -1.43 11.62
CA GLY A 401 -7.23 -1.61 12.70
C GLY A 401 -6.65 -2.29 13.94
N ARG A 402 -7.57 -2.79 14.81
CA ARG A 402 -7.20 -3.31 16.12
C ARG A 402 -6.30 -4.55 16.02
N ARG A 403 -6.62 -5.52 15.13
CA ARG A 403 -5.80 -6.74 14.98
C ARG A 403 -4.37 -6.41 14.55
N TRP A 404 -4.21 -5.50 13.60
CA TRP A 404 -2.89 -4.99 13.24
C TRP A 404 -2.14 -4.47 14.46
N ARG A 405 -2.73 -3.54 15.21
CA ARG A 405 -2.06 -2.89 16.33
C ARG A 405 -1.75 -3.83 17.49
N ASP A 406 -2.69 -4.72 17.83
CA ASP A 406 -2.63 -5.53 19.04
C ASP A 406 -1.97 -6.90 18.82
N MET A 407 -2.04 -7.47 17.61
CA MET A 407 -1.57 -8.83 17.33
C MET A 407 -0.39 -8.86 16.35
N VAL A 408 -0.48 -8.14 15.24
CA VAL A 408 0.52 -8.25 14.15
C VAL A 408 1.72 -7.35 14.39
N TYR A 409 1.50 -6.08 14.71
CA TYR A 409 2.57 -5.12 14.92
C TYR A 409 3.59 -5.56 15.99
N PRO A 410 3.19 -6.12 17.15
CA PRO A 410 4.14 -6.63 18.13
C PRO A 410 5.08 -7.71 17.56
N VAL A 411 4.57 -8.61 16.72
CA VAL A 411 5.36 -9.64 16.04
C VAL A 411 6.34 -9.01 15.05
N VAL A 412 5.85 -8.11 14.19
CA VAL A 412 6.68 -7.39 13.21
C VAL A 412 7.76 -6.58 13.91
N LYS A 413 7.42 -5.84 14.97
CA LYS A 413 8.37 -5.06 15.76
C LYS A 413 9.46 -5.94 16.39
N ALA A 414 9.07 -7.04 17.02
CA ALA A 414 10.01 -7.98 17.64
C ALA A 414 10.95 -8.58 16.59
N PHE A 415 10.42 -8.98 15.42
CA PHE A 415 11.20 -9.52 14.32
C PHE A 415 12.21 -8.53 13.76
N ILE A 416 11.80 -7.27 13.52
CA ILE A 416 12.69 -6.21 13.07
C ILE A 416 13.81 -5.96 14.09
N LEU A 417 13.47 -5.84 15.37
CA LEU A 417 14.45 -5.59 16.43
C LEU A 417 15.45 -6.74 16.57
N ALA A 418 15.00 -8.00 16.47
CA ALA A 418 15.87 -9.17 16.54
C ALA A 418 16.88 -9.23 15.38
N ASN A 419 16.55 -8.63 14.24
CA ASN A 419 17.39 -8.63 13.04
C ASN A 419 18.03 -7.25 12.73
N ASN A 420 17.94 -6.26 13.63
CA ASN A 420 18.45 -4.90 13.40
C ASN A 420 19.98 -4.78 13.50
N GLY A 421 20.72 -5.87 13.66
CA GLY A 421 22.16 -5.87 13.81
C GLY A 421 22.62 -5.16 15.12
N SER A 422 23.33 -5.83 15.99
CA SER A 422 24.08 -5.12 17.05
C SER A 422 25.03 -4.16 16.32
N LYS A 423 25.04 -2.86 16.70
CA LYS A 423 26.13 -1.95 16.33
C LYS A 423 27.43 -2.66 16.66
N ALA A 424 28.14 -3.18 15.65
CA ALA A 424 29.49 -3.69 15.84
C ALA A 424 30.26 -2.53 16.48
N ALA A 425 30.66 -2.70 17.73
CA ALA A 425 31.53 -1.78 18.42
C ALA A 425 32.76 -1.62 17.52
N THR A 426 32.87 -0.46 16.85
CA THR A 426 34.11 -0.06 16.20
C THR A 426 35.16 0.02 17.29
N ALA A 427 35.86 -1.10 17.52
CA ALA A 427 37.05 -1.14 18.32
C ALA A 427 38.07 -0.24 17.63
N LYS A 428 38.24 0.97 18.16
CA LYS A 428 39.38 1.83 17.86
C LYS A 428 40.64 1.06 18.28
N THR A 429 41.24 0.42 17.27
CA THR A 429 42.59 -0.12 17.41
C THR A 429 43.54 1.10 17.53
N THR A 430 43.74 1.55 18.72
CA THR A 430 44.82 2.48 19.04
C THR A 430 46.13 1.74 18.82
N ARG A 431 46.73 1.91 17.64
CA ARG A 431 48.16 1.58 17.42
C ARG A 431 48.99 2.44 18.39
N ARG A 432 49.40 1.85 19.51
CA ARG A 432 50.56 2.35 20.28
C ARG A 432 51.77 2.26 19.34
N ARG A 433 52.26 3.38 18.88
CA ARG A 433 53.65 3.52 18.43
C ARG A 433 54.51 3.45 19.69
N SER A 434 55.23 2.35 19.86
CA SER A 434 56.40 2.32 20.73
C SER A 434 57.58 2.96 20.01
N ALA A 435 58.22 3.88 20.69
CA ALA A 435 59.49 4.50 20.34
C ALA A 435 60.65 3.52 20.19
#